data_9d0385efc7d72e747802a4bd417fee20
#
_entry.id   9d0385efc7d72e747802a4bd417fee20
#
_cell.length_a   1.000
_cell.length_b   1.000
_cell.length_c   1.000
_cell.angle_alpha   90.00
_cell.angle_beta   90.00
_cell.angle_gamma   90.00
#
_symmetry.space_group_name_H-M   'P 1'
#
loop_
_entity.id
_entity.type
_entity.pdbx_description
1 polymer ?
#
loop_
_entity_poly.entity_id
_entity_poly.type
_entity_poly.pdbx_seq_one_letter_code
_entity_poly.pdbx_strand_id
1 'polypeptide(L)'
;MMTPDRLLRRVTLSLAARLPTEEEHAALNRRGLGALDSILDELMKEDAFYERLLEGFNDVFLTQGYDGNSELVLSYDHFNKTRNWFQKHDLNHVPEKERQKARYKLAGDYRQALRREPLELIKYIVRNDRPITELVTADYIMVSPYSARGYGIYEQVRG
;
A
#
# COMPACT_ATOMS: atom_id res chain seq x y z
N MET A 1 -0.06 -33.42 15.53
CA MET A 1 0.72 -32.28 16.05
C MET A 1 1.50 -31.68 14.88
N MET A 2 1.57 -30.33 14.72
CA MET A 2 2.35 -29.70 13.66
C MET A 2 3.84 -29.74 14.00
N THR A 3 4.69 -30.14 13.06
CA THR A 3 6.17 -30.10 13.28
C THR A 3 6.66 -28.65 13.27
N PRO A 4 7.78 -28.33 13.97
CA PRO A 4 8.35 -26.98 13.95
C PRO A 4 8.61 -26.44 12.54
N ASP A 5 9.13 -27.25 11.62
CA ASP A 5 9.36 -26.83 10.23
C ASP A 5 8.06 -26.49 9.48
N ARG A 6 7.01 -27.27 9.69
CA ARG A 6 5.70 -26.96 9.10
C ARG A 6 5.12 -25.66 9.66
N LEU A 7 5.34 -25.40 10.95
CA LEU A 7 4.92 -24.16 11.58
C LEU A 7 5.69 -22.98 10.99
N LEU A 8 7.02 -23.05 10.94
CA LEU A 8 7.86 -22.01 10.34
C LEU A 8 7.42 -21.71 8.91
N ARG A 9 7.30 -22.75 8.06
CA ARG A 9 6.81 -22.59 6.68
C ARG A 9 5.45 -21.92 6.60
N ARG A 10 4.52 -22.29 7.48
CA ARG A 10 3.18 -21.67 7.51
C ARG A 10 3.26 -20.20 7.88
N VAL A 11 4.06 -19.85 8.86
CA VAL A 11 4.25 -18.46 9.34
C VAL A 11 4.83 -17.59 8.23
N THR A 12 5.93 -18.00 7.60
CA THR A 12 6.58 -17.20 6.54
C THR A 12 5.71 -17.05 5.30
N LEU A 13 4.99 -18.12 4.91
CA LEU A 13 4.04 -18.05 3.79
C LEU A 13 2.84 -17.13 4.11
N SER A 14 2.31 -17.20 5.33
CA SER A 14 1.13 -16.41 5.71
C SER A 14 1.46 -14.92 5.88
N LEU A 15 2.62 -14.61 6.48
CA LEU A 15 2.97 -13.24 6.85
C LEU A 15 3.81 -12.50 5.81
N ALA A 16 4.64 -13.22 5.02
CA ALA A 16 5.53 -12.59 4.04
C ALA A 16 5.46 -13.21 2.64
N ALA A 17 4.52 -14.14 2.38
CA ALA A 17 4.32 -14.79 1.09
C ALA A 17 5.59 -15.45 0.52
N ARG A 18 6.54 -15.88 1.39
CA ARG A 18 7.80 -16.52 1.01
C ARG A 18 8.06 -17.81 1.78
N LEU A 19 8.94 -18.64 1.28
CA LEU A 19 9.46 -19.78 2.03
C LEU A 19 10.45 -19.32 3.12
N PRO A 20 10.64 -20.13 4.18
CA PRO A 20 11.69 -19.88 5.17
C PRO A 20 13.07 -19.81 4.52
N THR A 21 13.96 -18.99 5.06
CA THR A 21 15.36 -18.94 4.69
C THR A 21 16.15 -20.08 5.38
N GLU A 22 17.35 -20.35 4.87
CA GLU A 22 18.26 -21.32 5.51
C GLU A 22 18.65 -20.88 6.93
N GLU A 23 18.79 -19.58 7.16
CA GLU A 23 19.11 -19.00 8.47
C GLU A 23 17.98 -19.20 9.47
N GLU A 24 16.73 -19.03 9.04
CA GLU A 24 15.53 -19.28 9.85
C GLU A 24 15.42 -20.78 10.21
N HIS A 25 15.66 -21.67 9.25
CA HIS A 25 15.73 -23.11 9.52
C HIS A 25 16.87 -23.45 10.49
N ALA A 26 18.05 -22.87 10.30
CA ALA A 26 19.18 -23.10 11.21
C ALA A 26 18.88 -22.56 12.63
N ALA A 27 18.22 -21.42 12.76
CA ALA A 27 17.79 -20.87 14.04
C ALA A 27 16.78 -21.80 14.75
N LEU A 28 15.80 -22.30 13.99
CA LEU A 28 14.79 -23.24 14.49
C LEU A 28 15.45 -24.56 14.95
N ASN A 29 16.41 -25.10 14.19
CA ASN A 29 17.12 -26.32 14.53
C ASN A 29 17.96 -26.18 15.80
N ARG A 30 18.56 -25.00 16.03
CA ARG A 30 19.40 -24.74 17.22
C ARG A 30 18.59 -24.47 18.49
N ARG A 31 17.48 -23.71 18.37
CA ARG A 31 16.73 -23.16 19.52
C ARG A 31 15.33 -23.74 19.66
N GLY A 32 14.90 -24.62 18.74
CA GLY A 32 13.54 -25.12 18.69
C GLY A 32 12.53 -23.97 18.51
N LEU A 33 11.32 -24.16 19.06
CA LEU A 33 10.26 -23.16 19.01
C LEU A 33 10.62 -21.80 19.65
N GLY A 34 11.62 -21.78 20.55
CA GLY A 34 12.14 -20.52 21.12
C GLY A 34 12.83 -19.59 20.12
N ALA A 35 13.05 -20.03 18.87
CA ALA A 35 13.51 -19.15 17.80
C ALA A 35 12.39 -18.34 17.14
N LEU A 36 11.12 -18.76 17.28
CA LEU A 36 10.01 -18.18 16.52
C LEU A 36 9.79 -16.70 16.80
N ASP A 37 9.88 -16.26 18.06
CA ASP A 37 9.66 -14.84 18.39
C ASP A 37 10.66 -13.95 17.67
N SER A 38 11.95 -14.30 17.67
CA SER A 38 12.97 -13.52 16.96
C SER A 38 12.82 -13.61 15.43
N ILE A 39 12.35 -14.73 14.89
CA ILE A 39 12.05 -14.86 13.46
C ILE A 39 10.85 -14.00 13.09
N LEU A 40 9.80 -13.96 13.90
CA LEU A 40 8.63 -13.11 13.70
C LEU A 40 9.00 -11.63 13.75
N ASP A 41 9.83 -11.21 14.71
CA ASP A 41 10.29 -9.83 14.84
C ASP A 41 11.02 -9.35 13.58
N GLU A 42 11.87 -10.19 13.00
CA GLU A 42 12.57 -9.85 11.75
C GLU A 42 11.62 -9.87 10.53
N LEU A 43 10.74 -10.86 10.46
CA LEU A 43 9.80 -11.03 9.35
C LEU A 43 8.81 -9.86 9.28
N MET A 44 8.36 -9.34 10.44
CA MET A 44 7.48 -8.17 10.50
C MET A 44 8.17 -6.84 10.10
N LYS A 45 9.49 -6.82 9.91
CA LYS A 45 10.21 -5.67 9.35
C LYS A 45 10.27 -5.69 7.82
N GLU A 46 9.99 -6.83 7.18
CA GLU A 46 10.04 -6.98 5.73
C GLU A 46 8.90 -6.22 5.03
N ASP A 47 9.20 -5.62 3.88
CA ASP A 47 8.16 -4.98 3.06
C ASP A 47 7.06 -5.97 2.63
N ALA A 48 7.42 -7.25 2.41
CA ALA A 48 6.48 -8.32 2.09
C ALA A 48 5.42 -8.53 3.18
N PHE A 49 5.77 -8.39 4.45
CA PHE A 49 4.80 -8.43 5.55
C PHE A 49 3.77 -7.29 5.42
N TYR A 50 4.22 -6.08 5.13
CA TYR A 50 3.31 -4.94 4.98
C TYR A 50 2.39 -5.12 3.77
N GLU A 51 2.87 -5.61 2.65
CA GLU A 51 1.99 -5.89 1.49
C GLU A 51 0.94 -6.97 1.83
N ARG A 52 1.30 -8.02 2.57
CA ARG A 52 0.32 -9.02 3.07
C ARG A 52 -0.68 -8.42 4.04
N LEU A 53 -0.24 -7.52 4.91
CA LEU A 53 -1.10 -6.78 5.81
C LEU A 53 -2.13 -5.96 5.02
N LEU A 54 -1.69 -5.25 3.98
CA LEU A 54 -2.56 -4.45 3.11
C LEU A 54 -3.57 -5.31 2.35
N GLU A 55 -3.17 -6.51 1.88
CA GLU A 55 -4.11 -7.46 1.25
C GLU A 55 -5.23 -7.84 2.24
N GLY A 56 -4.87 -8.21 3.48
CA GLY A 56 -5.85 -8.57 4.51
C GLY A 56 -6.80 -7.41 4.84
N PHE A 57 -6.30 -6.19 4.95
CA PHE A 57 -7.15 -5.02 5.18
C PHE A 57 -7.99 -4.66 3.95
N ASN A 58 -7.47 -4.88 2.73
CA ASN A 58 -8.27 -4.67 1.53
C ASN A 58 -9.45 -5.65 1.44
N ASP A 59 -9.31 -6.88 1.95
CA ASP A 59 -10.43 -7.83 2.03
C ASP A 59 -11.56 -7.33 2.95
N VAL A 60 -11.24 -6.46 3.92
CA VAL A 60 -12.21 -5.84 4.82
C VAL A 60 -12.80 -4.57 4.22
N PHE A 61 -11.96 -3.66 3.71
CA PHE A 61 -12.37 -2.34 3.23
C PHE A 61 -12.76 -2.29 1.77
N LEU A 62 -12.33 -3.26 0.96
CA LEU A 62 -12.61 -3.40 -0.48
C LEU A 62 -12.24 -2.17 -1.32
N THR A 63 -11.29 -1.37 -0.85
CA THR A 63 -10.94 -0.10 -1.52
C THR A 63 -10.35 -0.32 -2.91
N GLN A 64 -9.55 -1.37 -3.10
CA GLN A 64 -8.97 -1.72 -4.41
C GLN A 64 -9.99 -2.42 -5.32
N GLY A 65 -11.03 -3.02 -4.78
CA GLY A 65 -12.12 -3.65 -5.52
C GLY A 65 -13.14 -2.66 -6.08
N TYR A 66 -13.04 -1.38 -5.73
CA TYR A 66 -13.93 -0.35 -6.28
C TYR A 66 -13.63 -0.13 -7.77
N ASP A 67 -14.58 -0.43 -8.64
CA ASP A 67 -14.46 -0.35 -10.11
C ASP A 67 -14.88 1.00 -10.69
N GLY A 68 -15.41 1.91 -9.87
CA GLY A 68 -15.79 3.27 -10.26
C GLY A 68 -14.59 4.22 -10.44
N ASN A 69 -14.92 5.44 -10.87
CA ASN A 69 -13.96 6.52 -10.99
C ASN A 69 -13.63 7.09 -9.61
N SER A 70 -12.51 6.69 -9.03
CA SER A 70 -12.14 7.05 -7.65
C SER A 70 -12.02 8.56 -7.43
N GLU A 71 -11.68 9.33 -8.48
CA GLU A 71 -11.63 10.80 -8.43
C GLU A 71 -13.00 11.45 -8.16
N LEU A 72 -14.09 10.73 -8.35
CA LEU A 72 -15.43 11.24 -8.01
C LEU A 72 -15.66 11.36 -6.50
N VAL A 73 -14.87 10.68 -5.69
CA VAL A 73 -14.86 10.85 -4.23
C VAL A 73 -14.43 12.27 -3.86
N LEU A 74 -13.59 12.91 -4.69
CA LEU A 74 -13.23 14.33 -4.56
C LEU A 74 -14.34 15.23 -5.12
N SER A 75 -15.53 15.14 -4.52
CA SER A 75 -16.75 15.81 -5.02
C SER A 75 -16.93 17.25 -4.55
N TYR A 76 -16.15 17.71 -3.58
CA TYR A 76 -16.23 19.08 -3.06
C TYR A 76 -15.77 20.12 -4.09
N ASP A 77 -16.40 21.28 -4.09
CA ASP A 77 -16.17 22.36 -5.06
C ASP A 77 -14.71 22.79 -5.18
N HIS A 78 -13.98 22.80 -4.08
CA HIS A 78 -12.56 23.19 -4.11
C HIS A 78 -11.67 22.24 -4.89
N PHE A 79 -12.08 20.97 -5.10
CA PHE A 79 -11.37 20.02 -5.95
C PHE A 79 -11.77 20.07 -7.43
N ASN A 80 -12.79 20.83 -7.82
CA ASN A 80 -13.28 20.87 -9.19
C ASN A 80 -12.21 21.25 -10.24
N LYS A 81 -11.21 22.03 -9.83
CA LYS A 81 -10.10 22.44 -10.70
C LYS A 81 -9.00 21.40 -10.81
N THR A 82 -8.84 20.56 -9.81
CA THR A 82 -7.68 19.67 -9.63
C THR A 82 -8.03 18.18 -9.75
N ARG A 83 -9.24 17.74 -9.37
CA ARG A 83 -9.62 16.31 -9.41
C ARG A 83 -9.43 15.62 -10.77
N ASN A 84 -9.55 16.38 -11.86
CA ASN A 84 -9.34 15.87 -13.24
C ASN A 84 -8.02 16.38 -13.86
N TRP A 85 -7.00 16.63 -13.04
CA TRP A 85 -5.71 17.19 -13.47
C TRP A 85 -5.07 16.42 -14.61
N PHE A 86 -5.24 15.10 -14.68
CA PHE A 86 -4.70 14.23 -15.71
C PHE A 86 -5.19 14.58 -17.11
N GLN A 87 -6.37 15.19 -17.26
CA GLN A 87 -6.88 15.62 -18.54
C GLN A 87 -6.09 16.81 -19.11
N LYS A 88 -5.55 17.66 -18.25
CA LYS A 88 -4.80 18.88 -18.60
C LYS A 88 -3.28 18.70 -18.48
N HIS A 89 -2.83 17.51 -18.06
CA HIS A 89 -1.40 17.24 -17.87
C HIS A 89 -0.67 17.34 -19.21
N ASP A 90 0.49 18.03 -19.22
CA ASP A 90 1.29 18.18 -20.42
C ASP A 90 1.91 16.84 -20.87
N LEU A 91 1.61 16.44 -22.06
CA LEU A 91 2.09 15.24 -22.73
C LEU A 91 2.82 15.57 -24.04
N ASN A 92 3.35 16.79 -24.21
CA ASN A 92 4.03 17.20 -25.44
C ASN A 92 5.29 16.38 -25.73
N HIS A 93 5.90 15.81 -24.70
CA HIS A 93 7.03 14.88 -24.82
C HIS A 93 6.65 13.49 -25.36
N VAL A 94 5.33 13.17 -25.44
CA VAL A 94 4.82 11.89 -25.94
C VAL A 94 4.38 12.07 -27.40
N PRO A 95 4.73 11.12 -28.32
CA PRO A 95 4.24 11.14 -29.70
C PRO A 95 2.72 11.27 -29.76
N GLU A 96 2.21 12.08 -30.67
CA GLU A 96 0.78 12.43 -30.75
C GLU A 96 -0.15 11.21 -30.77
N LYS A 97 0.19 10.21 -31.57
CA LYS A 97 -0.55 8.95 -31.69
C LYS A 97 -0.63 8.14 -30.38
N GLU A 98 0.24 8.41 -29.40
CA GLU A 98 0.33 7.70 -28.13
C GLU A 98 -0.22 8.53 -26.97
N ARG A 99 -0.47 9.83 -27.15
CA ARG A 99 -0.92 10.74 -26.08
C ARG A 99 -2.22 10.29 -25.43
N GLN A 100 -3.16 9.78 -26.22
CA GLN A 100 -4.43 9.29 -25.66
C GLN A 100 -4.21 8.08 -24.74
N LYS A 101 -3.38 7.12 -25.16
CA LYS A 101 -3.02 5.95 -24.35
C LYS A 101 -2.29 6.36 -23.06
N ALA A 102 -1.33 7.30 -23.18
CA ALA A 102 -0.62 7.86 -22.03
C ALA A 102 -1.57 8.54 -21.05
N ARG A 103 -2.58 9.26 -21.52
CA ARG A 103 -3.60 9.91 -20.68
C ARG A 103 -4.48 8.90 -19.95
N TYR A 104 -4.90 7.82 -20.63
CA TYR A 104 -5.63 6.74 -19.96
C TYR A 104 -4.81 6.04 -18.87
N LYS A 105 -3.51 5.80 -19.15
CA LYS A 105 -2.60 5.24 -18.16
C LYS A 105 -2.49 6.16 -16.95
N LEU A 106 -2.28 7.46 -17.17
CA LEU A 106 -2.17 8.47 -16.12
C LEU A 106 -3.44 8.53 -15.25
N ALA A 107 -4.62 8.45 -15.87
CA ALA A 107 -5.90 8.38 -15.16
C ALA A 107 -6.01 7.09 -14.31
N GLY A 108 -5.58 5.96 -14.87
CA GLY A 108 -5.56 4.67 -14.17
C GLY A 108 -4.64 4.69 -12.95
N ASP A 109 -3.39 5.16 -13.12
CA ASP A 109 -2.40 5.29 -12.05
C ASP A 109 -2.93 6.20 -10.91
N TYR A 110 -3.58 7.31 -11.27
CA TYR A 110 -4.19 8.23 -10.31
C TYR A 110 -5.35 7.59 -9.53
N ARG A 111 -6.27 6.92 -10.22
CA ARG A 111 -7.39 6.22 -9.58
C ARG A 111 -6.90 5.11 -8.65
N GLN A 112 -5.89 4.38 -9.07
CA GLN A 112 -5.27 3.35 -8.23
C GLN A 112 -4.61 3.97 -6.99
N ALA A 113 -3.93 5.11 -7.15
CA ALA A 113 -3.33 5.82 -6.03
C ALA A 113 -4.38 6.20 -4.98
N LEU A 114 -5.51 6.81 -5.39
CA LEU A 114 -6.60 7.16 -4.48
C LEU A 114 -7.17 5.94 -3.73
N ARG A 115 -7.33 4.80 -4.41
CA ARG A 115 -7.81 3.56 -3.78
C ARG A 115 -6.83 2.98 -2.76
N ARG A 116 -5.54 3.25 -2.95
CA ARG A 116 -4.47 2.71 -2.11
C ARG A 116 -4.23 3.56 -0.85
N GLU A 117 -4.61 4.83 -0.83
CA GLU A 117 -4.34 5.74 0.29
C GLU A 117 -4.80 5.24 1.66
N PRO A 118 -6.02 4.71 1.84
CA PRO A 118 -6.45 4.18 3.13
C PRO A 118 -5.56 3.01 3.59
N LEU A 119 -5.09 2.18 2.67
CA LEU A 119 -4.20 1.07 2.95
C LEU A 119 -2.80 1.57 3.31
N GLU A 120 -2.27 2.57 2.63
CA GLU A 120 -0.98 3.19 2.96
C GLU A 120 -1.02 3.86 4.34
N LEU A 121 -2.17 4.40 4.77
CA LEU A 121 -2.34 4.88 6.15
C LEU A 121 -2.19 3.74 7.16
N ILE A 122 -2.79 2.58 6.90
CA ILE A 122 -2.65 1.40 7.76
C ILE A 122 -1.17 0.97 7.84
N LYS A 123 -0.51 0.87 6.69
CA LYS A 123 0.92 0.55 6.61
C LYS A 123 1.76 1.51 7.44
N TYR A 124 1.50 2.80 7.32
CA TYR A 124 2.18 3.85 8.08
C TYR A 124 1.98 3.70 9.59
N ILE A 125 0.73 3.49 10.03
CA ILE A 125 0.38 3.30 11.44
C ILE A 125 1.13 2.10 12.03
N VAL A 126 1.05 0.94 11.37
CA VAL A 126 1.68 -0.29 11.87
C VAL A 126 3.20 -0.19 11.83
N ARG A 127 3.78 0.36 10.75
CA ARG A 127 5.24 0.48 10.59
C ARG A 127 5.89 1.42 11.60
N ASN A 128 5.14 2.39 12.10
CA ASN A 128 5.62 3.39 13.06
C ASN A 128 5.08 3.15 14.49
N ASP A 129 4.55 1.96 14.77
CA ASP A 129 4.03 1.57 16.07
C ASP A 129 3.04 2.60 16.66
N ARG A 130 2.18 3.15 15.80
CA ARG A 130 1.18 4.14 16.16
C ARG A 130 -0.12 3.48 16.62
N PRO A 131 -0.93 4.15 17.44
CA PRO A 131 -2.21 3.61 17.86
C PRO A 131 -3.13 3.29 16.68
N ILE A 132 -3.70 2.08 16.63
CA ILE A 132 -4.61 1.67 15.55
C ILE A 132 -5.87 2.55 15.46
N THR A 133 -6.23 3.24 16.53
CA THR A 133 -7.33 4.22 16.54
C THR A 133 -7.11 5.37 15.54
N GLU A 134 -5.87 5.63 15.13
CA GLU A 134 -5.56 6.64 14.11
C GLU A 134 -6.21 6.35 12.75
N LEU A 135 -6.61 5.10 12.47
CA LEU A 135 -7.42 4.80 11.28
C LEU A 135 -8.70 5.66 11.17
N VAL A 136 -9.24 6.10 12.30
CA VAL A 136 -10.47 6.90 12.36
C VAL A 136 -10.29 8.27 13.01
N THR A 137 -9.14 8.53 13.63
CA THR A 137 -8.89 9.78 14.36
C THR A 137 -7.74 10.61 13.79
N ALA A 138 -7.00 10.09 12.80
CA ALA A 138 -5.90 10.82 12.18
C ALA A 138 -6.42 12.09 11.48
N ASP A 139 -5.68 13.19 11.66
CA ASP A 139 -5.90 14.48 10.98
C ASP A 139 -4.97 14.65 9.76
N TYR A 140 -4.40 13.55 9.28
CA TYR A 140 -3.52 13.48 8.12
C TYR A 140 -3.93 12.33 7.19
N ILE A 141 -3.48 12.39 5.95
CA ILE A 141 -3.69 11.36 4.93
C ILE A 141 -2.37 11.00 4.26
N MET A 142 -2.27 9.79 3.74
CA MET A 142 -1.17 9.39 2.86
C MET A 142 -1.45 9.88 1.45
N VAL A 143 -0.46 10.49 0.81
CA VAL A 143 -0.59 10.97 -0.57
C VAL A 143 0.56 10.47 -1.44
N SER A 144 0.24 10.14 -2.68
CA SER A 144 1.21 9.90 -3.73
C SER A 144 1.39 11.16 -4.59
N PRO A 145 2.40 11.24 -5.47
CA PRO A 145 2.51 12.33 -6.44
C PRO A 145 1.28 12.47 -7.35
N TYR A 146 0.54 11.38 -7.56
CA TYR A 146 -0.69 11.39 -8.36
C TYR A 146 -1.87 11.99 -7.60
N SER A 147 -2.12 11.50 -6.40
CA SER A 147 -3.25 11.96 -5.60
C SER A 147 -3.04 13.37 -5.05
N ALA A 148 -1.81 13.75 -4.71
CA ALA A 148 -1.46 15.12 -4.32
C ALA A 148 -1.85 16.16 -5.39
N ARG A 149 -1.76 15.80 -6.68
CA ARG A 149 -2.28 16.66 -7.76
C ARG A 149 -3.80 16.78 -7.74
N GLY A 150 -4.48 15.68 -7.45
CA GLY A 150 -5.93 15.68 -7.31
C GLY A 150 -6.42 16.55 -6.16
N TYR A 151 -5.72 16.49 -5.03
CA TYR A 151 -5.96 17.35 -3.86
C TYR A 151 -5.49 18.81 -4.06
N GLY A 152 -4.70 19.09 -5.09
CA GLY A 152 -4.17 20.43 -5.34
C GLY A 152 -3.01 20.85 -4.43
N ILE A 153 -2.36 19.90 -3.77
CA ILE A 153 -1.27 20.12 -2.81
C ILE A 153 0.10 19.64 -3.31
N TYR A 154 0.19 19.26 -4.59
CA TYR A 154 1.41 18.66 -5.14
C TYR A 154 2.67 19.52 -4.91
N GLU A 155 2.55 20.85 -5.12
CA GLU A 155 3.67 21.78 -4.94
C GLU A 155 4.13 21.91 -3.48
N GLN A 156 3.28 21.56 -2.53
CA GLN A 156 3.56 21.61 -1.10
C GLN A 156 4.30 20.35 -0.60
N VAL A 157 4.11 19.20 -1.29
CA VAL A 157 4.60 17.88 -0.84
C VAL A 157 5.64 17.26 -1.76
N ARG A 158 5.96 17.91 -2.87
CA ARG A 158 6.99 17.47 -3.79
C ARG A 158 8.40 17.72 -3.26
N GLY A 159 8.84 17.23 -2.21
CA GLY A 159 10.18 17.47 -1.66
C GLY A 159 11.33 17.46 -2.66
#